data_3724b73fe3c8312afb6eb807b3f44c2f
#
_entry.id   3724b73fe3c8312afb6eb807b3f44c2f
#
_cell.length_a   1.000
_cell.length_b   1.000
_cell.length_c   1.000
_cell.angle_alpha   90.00
_cell.angle_beta   90.00
_cell.angle_gamma   90.00
#
_symmetry.space_group_name_H-M   'P 1'
#
loop_
_entity.id
_entity.type
_entity.pdbx_description
1 polymer ?
#
loop_
_entity_poly.entity_id
_entity_poly.type
_entity_poly.pdbx_seq_one_letter_code
_entity_poly.pdbx_strand_id
1 'polypeptide(L)'
;ALRFVCAEAASPPEVFMRLVLGLPARLGGFGLSGSVMNKRIKPSKRAKALAGRESLVPDLYLPDCKLDIEFDSNAEHLTARQATLDATKRMALESDGLKVITVTTSQLASASAMRHVAQEAHARRGTRLRLRCKNFALRQKRLYQLRWSMDDYFDEGWVAAQRSCCRSS
;
A
#
# COMPACT_ATOMS: atom_id res chain seq x y z
N ALA A 1 -3.19 -3.38 -18.95
CA ALA A 1 -3.52 -2.69 -17.67
C ALA A 1 -4.15 -3.67 -16.66
N LEU A 2 -5.18 -4.41 -17.01
CA LEU A 2 -5.96 -5.27 -16.09
C LEU A 2 -5.13 -6.27 -15.26
N ARG A 3 -4.03 -6.81 -15.80
CA ARG A 3 -3.15 -7.74 -15.06
C ARG A 3 -2.42 -7.13 -13.86
N PHE A 4 -2.49 -5.82 -13.67
CA PHE A 4 -1.92 -5.10 -12.54
C PHE A 4 -2.98 -4.67 -11.51
N VAL A 5 -4.26 -4.83 -11.84
CA VAL A 5 -5.36 -4.57 -10.92
C VAL A 5 -5.55 -5.81 -10.05
N CYS A 6 -5.40 -5.65 -8.75
CA CYS A 6 -5.64 -6.73 -7.79
C CYS A 6 -7.09 -6.68 -7.34
N ALA A 7 -7.80 -7.80 -7.45
CA ALA A 7 -9.17 -7.95 -6.96
C ALA A 7 -9.30 -7.81 -5.41
N GLU A 8 -8.18 -7.80 -4.71
CA GLU A 8 -8.10 -7.79 -3.23
C GLU A 8 -7.81 -6.41 -2.63
N ALA A 9 -7.82 -5.34 -3.44
CA ALA A 9 -7.61 -3.99 -2.91
C ALA A 9 -8.83 -3.53 -2.12
N ALA A 10 -8.61 -3.05 -0.89
CA ALA A 10 -9.68 -2.57 -0.03
C ALA A 10 -10.08 -1.12 -0.34
N SER A 11 -9.18 -0.34 -0.97
CA SER A 11 -9.44 1.07 -1.30
C SER A 11 -8.71 1.54 -2.57
N PRO A 12 -9.23 2.60 -3.24
CA PRO A 12 -8.58 3.20 -4.41
C PRO A 12 -7.15 3.69 -4.16
N PRO A 13 -6.83 4.34 -3.03
CA PRO A 13 -5.46 4.73 -2.73
C PRO A 13 -4.48 3.56 -2.64
N GLU A 14 -4.89 2.43 -2.08
CA GLU A 14 -4.08 1.22 -2.03
C GLU A 14 -3.78 0.70 -3.45
N VAL A 15 -4.79 0.71 -4.34
CA VAL A 15 -4.58 0.36 -5.77
C VAL A 15 -3.55 1.29 -6.39
N PHE A 16 -3.69 2.60 -6.16
CA PHE A 16 -2.76 3.58 -6.71
C PHE A 16 -1.35 3.40 -6.15
N MET A 17 -1.21 3.18 -4.84
CA MET A 17 0.06 2.84 -4.20
C MET A 17 0.71 1.60 -4.84
N ARG A 18 -0.07 0.55 -5.07
CA ARG A 18 0.36 -0.67 -5.76
C ARG A 18 0.83 -0.39 -7.18
N LEU A 19 0.11 0.47 -7.94
CA LEU A 19 0.50 0.85 -9.29
C LEU A 19 1.80 1.65 -9.30
N VAL A 20 1.92 2.67 -8.45
CA VAL A 20 3.12 3.51 -8.35
C VAL A 20 4.36 2.69 -8.00
N LEU A 21 4.25 1.81 -7.02
CA LEU A 21 5.38 0.99 -6.57
C LEU A 21 5.66 -0.18 -7.50
N GLY A 22 4.63 -0.87 -8.01
CA GLY A 22 4.77 -2.14 -8.71
C GLY A 22 4.93 -2.05 -10.22
N LEU A 23 4.38 -1.03 -10.89
CA LEU A 23 4.52 -0.90 -12.33
C LEU A 23 5.99 -0.72 -12.74
N PRO A 24 6.40 -1.29 -13.87
CA PRO A 24 7.76 -1.11 -14.37
C PRO A 24 8.02 0.35 -14.78
N ALA A 25 9.28 0.76 -14.76
CA ALA A 25 9.71 2.14 -15.07
C ALA A 25 9.19 2.66 -16.43
N ARG A 26 9.03 1.77 -17.44
CA ARG A 26 8.44 2.14 -18.74
C ARG A 26 6.96 2.57 -18.64
N LEU A 27 6.29 2.30 -17.53
CA LEU A 27 4.92 2.76 -17.24
C LEU A 27 4.86 3.81 -16.13
N GLY A 28 6.02 4.29 -15.67
CA GLY A 28 6.12 5.35 -14.66
C GLY A 28 6.18 4.87 -13.21
N GLY A 29 6.13 3.56 -12.96
CA GLY A 29 6.26 2.98 -11.63
C GLY A 29 7.70 2.66 -11.25
N PHE A 30 7.90 2.16 -10.03
CA PHE A 30 9.22 1.88 -9.45
C PHE A 30 9.67 0.42 -9.59
N GLY A 31 8.84 -0.47 -10.16
CA GLY A 31 9.23 -1.83 -10.52
C GLY A 31 9.34 -2.81 -9.35
N LEU A 32 8.70 -2.56 -8.22
CA LEU A 32 8.63 -3.49 -7.10
C LEU A 32 7.67 -4.65 -7.42
N SER A 33 8.19 -5.63 -8.16
CA SER A 33 7.45 -6.86 -8.46
C SER A 33 7.30 -7.76 -7.23
N GLY A 34 6.32 -8.68 -7.26
CA GLY A 34 6.13 -9.69 -6.20
C GLY A 34 5.45 -9.16 -4.94
N SER A 35 5.00 -7.91 -4.91
CA SER A 35 4.17 -7.41 -3.82
C SER A 35 2.75 -7.98 -3.91
N VAL A 36 2.17 -8.29 -2.76
CA VAL A 36 0.83 -8.87 -2.61
C VAL A 36 -0.01 -7.93 -1.76
N MET A 37 -1.23 -7.62 -2.20
CA MET A 37 -2.17 -6.76 -1.47
C MET A 37 -3.00 -7.58 -0.49
N ASN A 38 -3.31 -7.00 0.65
CA ASN A 38 -4.25 -7.51 1.65
C ASN A 38 -4.06 -8.99 1.99
N LYS A 39 -2.82 -9.47 1.93
CA LYS A 39 -2.49 -10.87 2.22
C LYS A 39 -2.67 -11.15 3.70
N ARG A 40 -3.56 -12.08 4.01
CA ARG A 40 -3.71 -12.56 5.37
C ARG A 40 -2.45 -13.33 5.82
N ILE A 41 -1.78 -12.82 6.86
CA ILE A 41 -0.60 -13.43 7.48
C ILE A 41 -1.00 -14.00 8.83
N LYS A 42 -0.58 -15.24 9.10
CA LYS A 42 -0.74 -15.86 10.43
C LYS A 42 0.37 -15.32 11.34
N PRO A 43 0.05 -14.60 12.42
CA PRO A 43 1.06 -14.08 13.34
C PRO A 43 1.67 -15.22 14.18
N SER A 44 2.90 -14.99 14.65
CA SER A 44 3.51 -15.82 15.67
C SER A 44 2.71 -15.77 16.98
N LYS A 45 2.98 -16.68 17.92
CA LYS A 45 2.33 -16.65 19.24
C LYS A 45 2.53 -15.29 19.94
N ARG A 46 3.72 -14.70 19.82
CA ARG A 46 4.05 -13.38 20.39
C ARG A 46 3.26 -12.27 19.71
N ALA A 47 3.26 -12.22 18.40
CA ALA A 47 2.53 -11.21 17.62
C ALA A 47 1.01 -11.32 17.83
N LYS A 48 0.47 -12.55 17.95
CA LYS A 48 -0.92 -12.80 18.28
C LYS A 48 -1.28 -12.27 19.68
N ALA A 49 -0.43 -12.50 20.67
CA ALA A 49 -0.63 -11.97 22.03
C ALA A 49 -0.63 -10.42 22.05
N LEU A 50 0.23 -9.78 21.24
CA LEU A 50 0.27 -8.34 21.09
C LEU A 50 -0.97 -7.79 20.37
N ALA A 51 -1.33 -8.36 19.22
CA ALA A 51 -2.41 -7.86 18.38
C ALA A 51 -3.81 -8.25 18.86
N GLY A 52 -3.95 -9.30 19.69
CA GLY A 52 -5.25 -9.86 20.04
C GLY A 52 -6.02 -10.44 18.84
N ARG A 53 -5.33 -10.78 17.73
CA ARG A 53 -5.94 -11.20 16.46
C ARG A 53 -5.30 -12.47 15.93
N GLU A 54 -6.13 -13.33 15.31
CA GLU A 54 -5.69 -14.59 14.69
C GLU A 54 -4.96 -14.38 13.35
N SER A 55 -5.11 -13.22 12.73
CA SER A 55 -4.45 -12.87 11.48
C SER A 55 -4.16 -11.38 11.41
N LEU A 56 -3.07 -11.03 10.73
CA LEU A 56 -2.71 -9.67 10.36
C LEU A 56 -2.84 -9.52 8.84
N VAL A 57 -3.29 -8.37 8.39
CA VAL A 57 -3.50 -8.08 6.97
C VAL A 57 -2.74 -6.82 6.60
N PRO A 58 -1.53 -6.95 6.05
CA PRO A 58 -0.79 -5.85 5.43
C PRO A 58 -1.51 -5.31 4.19
N ASP A 59 -1.48 -3.99 3.96
CA ASP A 59 -2.08 -3.41 2.76
C ASP A 59 -1.26 -3.77 1.51
N LEU A 60 0.06 -3.61 1.55
CA LEU A 60 0.97 -4.02 0.48
C LEU A 60 2.19 -4.74 1.04
N TYR A 61 2.18 -6.05 0.97
CA TYR A 61 3.22 -6.92 1.51
C TYR A 61 4.25 -7.33 0.45
N LEU A 62 5.54 -7.20 0.78
CA LEU A 62 6.68 -7.69 0.00
C LEU A 62 7.35 -8.84 0.77
N PRO A 63 6.98 -10.10 0.46
CA PRO A 63 7.43 -11.26 1.25
C PRO A 63 8.93 -11.51 1.20
N ASP A 64 9.56 -11.22 0.09
CA ASP A 64 11.00 -11.45 -0.16
C ASP A 64 11.93 -10.59 0.69
N CYS A 65 11.46 -9.46 1.17
CA CYS A 65 12.22 -8.57 2.06
C CYS A 65 11.50 -8.27 3.39
N LYS A 66 10.42 -8.99 3.69
CA LYS A 66 9.60 -8.80 4.90
C LYS A 66 9.24 -7.33 5.14
N LEU A 67 8.75 -6.68 4.10
CA LEU A 67 8.33 -5.28 4.15
C LEU A 67 6.82 -5.20 3.97
N ASP A 68 6.19 -4.45 4.85
CA ASP A 68 4.80 -4.03 4.76
C ASP A 68 4.75 -2.53 4.49
N ILE A 69 3.90 -2.12 3.55
CA ILE A 69 3.63 -0.72 3.24
C ILE A 69 2.15 -0.48 3.46
N GLU A 70 1.85 0.22 4.54
CA GLU A 70 0.49 0.56 4.99
C GLU A 70 0.08 1.92 4.46
N PHE A 71 -1.17 2.05 4.00
CA PHE A 71 -1.75 3.33 3.62
C PHE A 71 -2.57 3.91 4.77
N ASP A 72 -2.23 5.11 5.23
CA ASP A 72 -2.95 5.83 6.26
C ASP A 72 -3.69 7.03 5.66
N SER A 73 -5.00 6.87 5.47
CA SER A 73 -5.88 7.95 5.00
C SER A 73 -6.23 8.96 6.09
N ASN A 74 -6.07 8.59 7.36
CA ASN A 74 -6.58 9.33 8.51
C ASN A 74 -5.48 9.97 9.36
N ALA A 75 -4.25 10.09 8.84
CA ALA A 75 -3.11 10.63 9.58
C ALA A 75 -3.39 11.98 10.27
N GLU A 76 -4.39 12.74 9.78
CA GLU A 76 -4.78 14.05 10.32
C GLU A 76 -5.99 14.01 11.26
N HIS A 77 -6.76 12.90 11.31
CA HIS A 77 -8.04 12.81 12.03
C HIS A 77 -8.22 11.54 12.88
N LEU A 78 -7.13 10.87 13.25
CA LEU A 78 -7.19 9.66 14.07
C LEU A 78 -7.84 9.89 15.44
N THR A 79 -8.86 9.08 15.76
CA THR A 79 -9.28 8.96 17.16
C THR A 79 -8.19 8.22 17.95
N ALA A 80 -8.07 8.53 19.26
CA ALA A 80 -7.09 7.86 20.14
C ALA A 80 -7.21 6.32 20.09
N ARG A 81 -8.44 5.81 19.96
CA ARG A 81 -8.70 4.36 19.81
C ARG A 81 -8.12 3.79 18.52
N GLN A 82 -8.30 4.47 17.39
CA GLN A 82 -7.77 4.02 16.09
C GLN A 82 -6.24 4.02 16.11
N ALA A 83 -5.63 5.11 16.60
CA ALA A 83 -4.17 5.21 16.75
C ALA A 83 -3.60 4.05 17.59
N THR A 84 -4.29 3.64 18.67
CA THR A 84 -3.88 2.49 19.48
C THR A 84 -3.96 1.18 18.72
N LEU A 85 -5.02 0.96 17.94
CA LEU A 85 -5.18 -0.26 17.13
C LEU A 85 -4.10 -0.37 16.06
N ASP A 86 -3.78 0.73 15.38
CA ASP A 86 -2.78 0.78 14.32
C ASP A 86 -1.36 0.60 14.90
N ALA A 87 -1.06 1.24 16.04
CA ALA A 87 0.18 1.01 16.78
C ALA A 87 0.33 -0.46 17.21
N THR A 88 -0.74 -1.08 17.69
CA THR A 88 -0.76 -2.48 18.11
C THR A 88 -0.54 -3.43 16.92
N LYS A 89 -1.20 -3.17 15.78
CA LYS A 89 -0.97 -3.93 14.51
C LYS A 89 0.49 -3.82 14.09
N ARG A 90 1.06 -2.61 14.10
CA ARG A 90 2.46 -2.37 13.75
C ARG A 90 3.42 -3.13 14.66
N MET A 91 3.25 -3.02 15.98
CA MET A 91 4.09 -3.74 16.94
C MET A 91 4.05 -5.25 16.73
N ALA A 92 2.89 -5.80 16.41
CA ALA A 92 2.74 -7.23 16.11
C ALA A 92 3.50 -7.63 14.84
N LEU A 93 3.36 -6.87 13.75
CA LEU A 93 4.08 -7.10 12.49
C LEU A 93 5.60 -7.01 12.69
N GLU A 94 6.07 -5.98 13.41
CA GLU A 94 7.48 -5.79 13.71
C GLU A 94 8.03 -6.88 14.62
N SER A 95 7.24 -7.43 15.56
CA SER A 95 7.65 -8.57 16.40
C SER A 95 7.85 -9.85 15.61
N ASP A 96 7.23 -9.96 14.42
CA ASP A 96 7.41 -11.06 13.47
C ASP A 96 8.52 -10.75 12.43
N GLY A 97 9.28 -9.68 12.66
CA GLY A 97 10.42 -9.28 11.84
C GLY A 97 10.06 -8.58 10.54
N LEU A 98 8.81 -8.12 10.40
CA LEU A 98 8.44 -7.25 9.29
C LEU A 98 8.87 -5.81 9.59
N LYS A 99 9.33 -5.11 8.59
CA LYS A 99 9.42 -3.64 8.63
C LYS A 99 8.10 -3.07 8.14
N VAL A 100 7.56 -2.11 8.86
CA VAL A 100 6.36 -1.39 8.44
C VAL A 100 6.73 0.02 7.99
N ILE A 101 6.26 0.43 6.82
CA ILE A 101 6.35 1.80 6.30
C ILE A 101 4.93 2.31 6.13
N THR A 102 4.58 3.39 6.80
CA THR A 102 3.29 4.05 6.62
C THR A 102 3.40 5.14 5.57
N VAL A 103 2.46 5.17 4.63
CA VAL A 103 2.34 6.16 3.56
C VAL A 103 1.05 6.93 3.75
N THR A 104 1.14 8.22 3.97
CA THR A 104 -0.02 9.12 4.08
C THR A 104 -0.55 9.55 2.72
N THR A 105 -1.74 10.14 2.67
CA THR A 105 -2.33 10.70 1.44
C THR A 105 -1.40 11.71 0.76
N SER A 106 -0.78 12.61 1.53
CA SER A 106 0.17 13.60 1.00
C SER A 106 1.44 12.97 0.45
N GLN A 107 1.97 11.92 1.11
CA GLN A 107 3.13 11.19 0.64
C GLN A 107 2.81 10.37 -0.62
N LEU A 108 1.65 9.72 -0.70
CA LEU A 108 1.21 9.01 -1.89
C LEU A 108 1.06 9.94 -3.11
N ALA A 109 0.63 11.19 -2.88
CA ALA A 109 0.57 12.22 -3.92
C ALA A 109 1.94 12.72 -4.39
N SER A 110 2.99 12.49 -3.61
CA SER A 110 4.36 12.96 -3.89
C SER A 110 5.21 11.88 -4.55
N ALA A 111 5.56 12.08 -5.84
CA ALA A 111 6.44 11.17 -6.56
C ALA A 111 7.82 11.03 -5.91
N SER A 112 8.33 12.08 -5.24
CA SER A 112 9.60 12.03 -4.52
C SER A 112 9.49 11.22 -3.24
N ALA A 113 8.42 11.36 -2.46
CA ALA A 113 8.18 10.56 -1.27
C ALA A 113 8.05 9.07 -1.63
N MET A 114 7.27 8.74 -2.67
CA MET A 114 7.12 7.36 -3.13
C MET A 114 8.42 6.78 -3.71
N ARG A 115 9.30 7.62 -4.26
CA ARG A 115 10.66 7.20 -4.65
C ARG A 115 11.48 6.75 -3.43
N HIS A 116 11.40 7.45 -2.30
CA HIS A 116 12.10 7.06 -1.06
C HIS A 116 11.56 5.73 -0.53
N VAL A 117 10.24 5.53 -0.54
CA VAL A 117 9.64 4.23 -0.18
C VAL A 117 10.17 3.11 -1.09
N ALA A 118 10.23 3.34 -2.40
CA ALA A 118 10.77 2.37 -3.34
C ALA A 118 12.27 2.11 -3.14
N GLN A 119 13.06 3.13 -2.81
CA GLN A 119 14.48 3.00 -2.50
C GLN A 119 14.70 2.14 -1.25
N GLU A 120 13.92 2.36 -0.20
CA GLU A 120 13.96 1.55 1.02
C GLU A 120 13.63 0.07 0.72
N ALA A 121 12.57 -0.18 -0.05
CA ALA A 121 12.19 -1.53 -0.45
C ALA A 121 13.30 -2.23 -1.26
N HIS A 122 13.94 -1.51 -2.20
CA HIS A 122 15.07 -2.04 -2.96
C HIS A 122 16.29 -2.29 -2.08
N ALA A 123 16.59 -1.39 -1.13
CA ALA A 123 17.71 -1.56 -0.19
C ALA A 123 17.53 -2.82 0.67
N ARG A 124 16.30 -3.06 1.17
CA ARG A 124 15.97 -4.28 1.92
C ARG A 124 16.09 -5.57 1.12
N ARG A 125 15.91 -5.49 -0.21
CA ARG A 125 16.17 -6.61 -1.15
C ARG A 125 17.66 -6.79 -1.47
N GLY A 126 18.54 -5.97 -0.93
CA GLY A 126 19.94 -5.94 -1.32
C GLY A 126 20.18 -5.41 -2.74
N THR A 127 19.22 -4.67 -3.29
CA THR A 127 19.26 -4.12 -4.65
C THR A 127 19.24 -2.60 -4.64
N ARG A 128 19.49 -1.99 -5.79
CA ARG A 128 19.35 -0.53 -5.96
C ARG A 128 18.23 -0.22 -6.93
N LEU A 129 17.41 0.77 -6.60
CA LEU A 129 16.44 1.32 -7.54
C LEU A 129 17.14 1.89 -8.76
N ARG A 130 16.88 1.32 -9.95
CA ARG A 130 17.47 1.74 -11.24
C ARG A 130 16.36 2.14 -12.21
N LEU A 131 16.19 3.44 -12.41
CA LEU A 131 15.18 4.00 -13.33
C LEU A 131 15.77 4.21 -14.73
N ARG A 132 16.20 3.11 -15.37
CA ARG A 132 16.76 3.11 -16.74
C ARG A 132 15.66 3.17 -17.79
N CYS A 133 14.94 4.28 -17.85
CA CYS A 133 13.89 4.47 -18.86
C CYS A 133 13.96 5.91 -19.39
N LYS A 134 14.05 6.06 -20.71
CA LYS A 134 13.91 7.36 -21.36
C LYS A 134 12.55 7.98 -20.99
N ASN A 135 12.54 9.28 -20.67
CA ASN A 135 11.32 10.01 -20.30
C ASN A 135 10.59 9.45 -19.07
N PHE A 136 11.31 8.86 -18.09
CA PHE A 136 10.68 8.32 -16.88
C PHE A 136 9.82 9.37 -16.17
N ALA A 137 10.31 10.60 -16.00
CA ALA A 137 9.56 11.68 -15.35
C ALA A 137 8.21 11.96 -16.04
N LEU A 138 8.19 12.00 -17.39
CA LEU A 138 6.95 12.18 -18.16
C LEU A 138 5.98 11.01 -17.95
N ARG A 139 6.49 9.77 -17.94
CA ARG A 139 5.68 8.57 -17.72
C ARG A 139 5.11 8.53 -16.31
N GLN A 140 5.92 8.90 -15.33
CA GLN A 140 5.50 9.03 -13.93
C GLN A 140 4.43 10.12 -13.77
N LYS A 141 4.61 11.30 -14.39
CA LYS A 141 3.58 12.34 -14.41
C LYS A 141 2.25 11.82 -14.97
N ARG A 142 2.28 11.07 -16.08
CA ARG A 142 1.07 10.43 -16.66
C ARG A 142 0.43 9.43 -15.71
N LEU A 143 1.23 8.61 -15.01
CA LEU A 143 0.71 7.68 -13.99
C LEU A 143 0.01 8.43 -12.85
N TYR A 144 0.59 9.53 -12.38
CA TYR A 144 -0.01 10.35 -11.33
C TYR A 144 -1.28 11.10 -11.78
N GLN A 145 -1.40 11.43 -13.07
CA GLN A 145 -2.64 11.97 -13.62
C GLN A 145 -3.82 11.00 -13.58
N LEU A 146 -3.57 9.68 -13.63
CA LEU A 146 -4.61 8.66 -13.48
C LEU A 146 -5.26 8.67 -12.09
N ARG A 147 -4.58 9.17 -11.07
CA ARG A 147 -5.13 9.28 -9.71
C ARG A 147 -6.41 10.11 -9.72
N TRP A 148 -6.38 11.29 -10.34
CA TRP A 148 -7.54 12.18 -10.40
C TRP A 148 -8.73 11.55 -11.12
N SER A 149 -8.48 10.81 -12.20
CA SER A 149 -9.52 10.06 -12.90
C SER A 149 -10.09 8.90 -12.06
N MET A 150 -9.32 8.40 -11.10
CA MET A 150 -9.78 7.34 -10.18
C MET A 150 -10.63 7.93 -9.05
N ASP A 151 -10.27 9.09 -8.52
CA ASP A 151 -11.02 9.76 -7.46
C ASP A 151 -12.45 10.08 -7.96
N ASP A 152 -12.61 10.65 -9.18
CA ASP A 152 -13.91 10.90 -9.81
C ASP A 152 -14.74 9.62 -10.03
N TYR A 153 -14.09 8.53 -10.43
CA TYR A 153 -14.77 7.24 -10.71
C TYR A 153 -15.23 6.53 -9.43
N PHE A 154 -14.51 6.72 -8.32
CA PHE A 154 -14.79 6.01 -7.08
C PHE A 154 -15.74 6.78 -6.15
N ASP A 155 -15.81 8.11 -6.22
CA ASP A 155 -16.77 8.89 -5.43
C ASP A 155 -18.23 8.55 -5.79
N GLU A 156 -18.54 8.27 -7.05
CA GLU A 156 -19.90 7.91 -7.46
C GLU A 156 -20.23 6.41 -7.32
N GLY A 157 -19.30 5.52 -7.64
CA GLY A 157 -19.53 4.08 -7.69
C GLY A 157 -19.24 3.32 -6.38
N TRP A 158 -18.19 3.70 -5.67
CA TRP A 158 -17.74 3.01 -4.46
C TRP A 158 -18.68 3.20 -3.26
N VAL A 159 -19.16 4.43 -3.07
CA VAL A 159 -20.13 4.74 -2.01
C VAL A 159 -21.44 3.99 -2.21
N ALA A 160 -21.89 3.81 -3.46
CA ALA A 160 -23.06 3.03 -3.80
C ALA A 160 -22.87 1.52 -3.54
N ALA A 161 -21.71 0.96 -3.87
CA ALA A 161 -21.40 -0.46 -3.67
C ALA A 161 -21.28 -0.84 -2.18
N GLN A 162 -20.68 0.00 -1.34
CA GLN A 162 -20.63 -0.24 0.12
C GLN A 162 -22.00 -0.20 0.77
N ARG A 163 -22.90 0.69 0.32
CA ARG A 163 -24.29 0.77 0.84
C ARG A 163 -25.13 -0.46 0.47
N SER A 164 -24.83 -1.13 -0.63
CA SER A 164 -25.56 -2.35 -1.02
C SER A 164 -25.08 -3.58 -0.23
N CYS A 165 -23.82 -3.66 0.11
CA CYS A 165 -23.24 -4.79 0.86
C CYS A 165 -23.70 -4.82 2.34
N CYS A 166 -23.95 -3.64 2.96
CA CYS A 166 -24.44 -3.54 4.34
C CYS A 166 -25.96 -3.81 4.49
N ARG A 167 -26.71 -3.98 3.39
CA ARG A 167 -28.14 -4.31 3.45
C ARG A 167 -28.46 -5.80 3.32
N SER A 168 -27.44 -6.64 3.16
CA SER A 168 -27.59 -8.10 2.95
C SER A 168 -27.03 -8.92 4.13
N SER A 169 -26.89 -8.33 5.30
CA SER A 169 -26.46 -9.02 6.53
C SER A 169 -27.48 -8.85 7.63
#